data_cc011b8c838713c6b86c7909ac781c94
#
_entry.id   cc011b8c838713c6b86c7909ac781c94
#
_cell.length_a   1.000
_cell.length_b   1.000
_cell.length_c   1.000
_cell.angle_alpha   90.00
_cell.angle_beta   90.00
_cell.angle_gamma   90.00
#
_symmetry.space_group_name_H-M   'P 1'
#
loop_
_entity.id
_entity.type
_entity.pdbx_description
1 polymer ?
#
loop_
_entity_poly.entity_id
_entity_poly.type
_entity_poly.pdbx_seq_one_letter_code
_entity_poly.pdbx_strand_id
1 'polypeptide(L)'
;LDIVQAFDAIEAAGVRANVSIKLSQIGLGLSGDVCLENLELILNKAHSYNSFVRIDMEDSAITQQTLDILEALCQRGYNNVGIVIQAYLYRSEADIRKLLEDCFKVRLCKGAYKEPANIAYPKMRDVDNNYDRCAAMLINGALTNGCPKESADGKIPPIPGLATHDPKRIDFAKVYAEKVGLPKDAMEFQMLNGIRRDLQEQLVKEGYLVRVYVPYGTEWYPYFMRRLAERPANLWFFVSNFFRK
;
A
#
# COMPACT_ATOMS: atom_id res chain seq x y z
N LEU A 1 17.22 -6.96 -13.91
CA LEU A 1 16.27 -5.98 -13.46
C LEU A 1 14.86 -6.49 -13.61
N ASP A 2 14.54 -7.47 -12.79
CA ASP A 2 13.26 -8.19 -12.78
C ASP A 2 12.02 -7.27 -12.64
N ILE A 3 12.18 -6.12 -11.95
CA ILE A 3 11.09 -5.13 -11.78
C ILE A 3 10.68 -4.52 -13.13
N VAL A 4 11.63 -4.19 -13.99
CA VAL A 4 11.35 -3.60 -15.31
C VAL A 4 10.64 -4.62 -16.20
N GLN A 5 11.08 -5.89 -16.15
CA GLN A 5 10.43 -7.00 -16.89
C GLN A 5 9.01 -7.29 -16.38
N ALA A 6 8.73 -7.03 -15.11
CA ALA A 6 7.37 -7.20 -14.57
C ALA A 6 6.34 -6.30 -15.28
N PHE A 7 6.72 -5.09 -15.69
CA PHE A 7 5.83 -4.22 -16.48
C PHE A 7 5.55 -4.79 -17.87
N ASP A 8 6.56 -5.37 -18.54
CA ASP A 8 6.37 -6.03 -19.84
C ASP A 8 5.43 -7.23 -19.72
N ALA A 9 5.57 -8.02 -18.65
CA ALA A 9 4.70 -9.16 -18.38
C ALA A 9 3.26 -8.75 -18.06
N ILE A 10 3.06 -7.68 -17.27
CA ILE A 10 1.75 -7.11 -16.95
C ILE A 10 1.06 -6.63 -18.23
N GLU A 11 1.77 -5.89 -19.08
CA GLU A 11 1.24 -5.39 -20.35
C GLU A 11 0.88 -6.54 -21.30
N ALA A 12 1.78 -7.51 -21.48
CA ALA A 12 1.53 -8.66 -22.33
C ALA A 12 0.36 -9.53 -21.87
N ALA A 13 0.13 -9.61 -20.55
CA ALA A 13 -0.98 -10.35 -19.97
C ALA A 13 -2.31 -9.57 -19.97
N GLY A 14 -2.30 -8.27 -20.27
CA GLY A 14 -3.48 -7.41 -20.28
C GLY A 14 -4.16 -7.28 -18.90
N VAL A 15 -3.40 -7.43 -17.80
CA VAL A 15 -3.96 -7.38 -16.44
C VAL A 15 -3.96 -5.96 -15.86
N ARG A 16 -5.00 -5.64 -15.07
CA ARG A 16 -5.16 -4.37 -14.36
C ARG A 16 -4.27 -4.34 -13.12
N ALA A 17 -2.97 -4.21 -13.31
CA ALA A 17 -2.00 -4.24 -12.23
C ALA A 17 -1.02 -3.07 -12.29
N ASN A 18 -0.49 -2.72 -11.12
CA ASN A 18 0.67 -1.85 -10.95
C ASN A 18 1.72 -2.56 -10.08
N VAL A 19 2.88 -1.95 -9.91
CA VAL A 19 4.00 -2.58 -9.20
C VAL A 19 4.27 -1.88 -7.87
N SER A 20 4.47 -2.68 -6.80
CA SER A 20 4.96 -2.19 -5.51
C SER A 20 6.41 -2.62 -5.32
N ILE A 21 7.26 -1.72 -4.84
CA ILE A 21 8.70 -1.94 -4.66
C ILE A 21 9.14 -1.47 -3.28
N LYS A 22 10.24 -2.03 -2.80
CA LYS A 22 10.98 -1.55 -1.62
C LYS A 22 12.23 -0.83 -2.06
N LEU A 23 12.52 0.32 -1.45
CA LEU A 23 13.72 1.07 -1.79
C LEU A 23 15.01 0.33 -1.42
N SER A 24 14.99 -0.50 -0.36
CA SER A 24 16.11 -1.38 -0.01
C SER A 24 16.48 -2.36 -1.14
N GLN A 25 15.53 -2.78 -1.97
CA GLN A 25 15.75 -3.69 -3.10
C GLN A 25 16.41 -3.00 -4.30
N ILE A 26 16.36 -1.68 -4.37
CA ILE A 26 16.85 -0.90 -5.52
C ILE A 26 18.01 0.03 -5.16
N GLY A 27 18.67 -0.23 -4.03
CA GLY A 27 19.96 0.40 -3.71
C GLY A 27 19.92 1.44 -2.60
N LEU A 28 18.83 1.62 -1.84
CA LEU A 28 18.78 2.58 -0.73
C LEU A 28 19.86 2.33 0.32
N GLY A 29 20.18 1.07 0.57
CA GLY A 29 21.27 0.69 1.50
C GLY A 29 22.69 0.99 0.98
N LEU A 30 22.84 1.33 -0.30
CA LEU A 30 24.11 1.75 -0.89
C LEU A 30 24.25 3.28 -0.86
N SER A 31 23.32 3.98 -1.49
CA SER A 31 23.17 5.43 -1.42
C SER A 31 21.76 5.87 -1.89
N GLY A 32 21.34 7.07 -1.43
CA GLY A 32 20.12 7.70 -1.91
C GLY A 32 20.15 7.99 -3.41
N ASP A 33 21.28 8.41 -3.94
CA ASP A 33 21.42 8.73 -5.37
C ASP A 33 21.26 7.49 -6.25
N VAL A 34 21.94 6.39 -5.91
CA VAL A 34 21.80 5.10 -6.63
C VAL A 34 20.36 4.62 -6.59
N CYS A 35 19.70 4.75 -5.44
CA CYS A 35 18.28 4.39 -5.30
C CYS A 35 17.40 5.26 -6.21
N LEU A 36 17.64 6.56 -6.22
CA LEU A 36 16.87 7.51 -7.01
C LEU A 36 17.04 7.26 -8.53
N GLU A 37 18.27 7.06 -9.00
CA GLU A 37 18.54 6.71 -10.40
C GLU A 37 17.82 5.42 -10.82
N ASN A 38 17.90 4.37 -10.01
CA ASN A 38 17.20 3.12 -10.27
C ASN A 38 15.69 3.29 -10.26
N LEU A 39 15.16 4.11 -9.36
CA LEU A 39 13.74 4.39 -9.28
C LEU A 39 13.24 5.19 -10.50
N GLU A 40 14.02 6.14 -11.00
CA GLU A 40 13.71 6.87 -12.23
C GLU A 40 13.61 5.94 -13.45
N LEU A 41 14.53 4.97 -13.58
CA LEU A 41 14.46 3.95 -14.65
C LEU A 41 13.15 3.14 -14.56
N ILE A 42 12.76 2.74 -13.35
CA ILE A 42 11.51 2.01 -13.11
C ILE A 42 10.28 2.86 -13.43
N LEU A 43 10.28 4.14 -12.99
CA LEU A 43 9.18 5.08 -13.23
C LEU A 43 9.01 5.42 -14.71
N ASN A 44 10.11 5.61 -15.45
CA ASN A 44 10.09 5.82 -16.88
C ASN A 44 9.52 4.61 -17.63
N LYS A 45 9.89 3.40 -17.21
CA LYS A 45 9.30 2.17 -17.76
C LYS A 45 7.80 2.08 -17.45
N ALA A 46 7.41 2.35 -16.21
CA ALA A 46 6.00 2.38 -15.81
C ALA A 46 5.22 3.41 -16.63
N HIS A 47 5.79 4.61 -16.83
CA HIS A 47 5.16 5.67 -17.61
C HIS A 47 4.91 5.27 -19.06
N SER A 48 5.83 4.51 -19.71
CA SER A 48 5.63 4.02 -21.08
C SER A 48 4.43 3.11 -21.27
N TYR A 49 3.89 2.56 -20.18
CA TYR A 49 2.67 1.72 -20.14
C TYR A 49 1.50 2.38 -19.39
N ASN A 50 1.55 3.69 -19.17
CA ASN A 50 0.58 4.41 -18.34
C ASN A 50 0.36 3.76 -16.98
N SER A 51 1.41 3.17 -16.40
CA SER A 51 1.34 2.42 -15.16
C SER A 51 1.90 3.23 -13.98
N PHE A 52 1.70 2.69 -12.79
CA PHE A 52 1.96 3.33 -11.51
C PHE A 52 2.92 2.48 -10.67
N VAL A 53 3.77 3.13 -9.89
CA VAL A 53 4.67 2.50 -8.92
C VAL A 53 4.28 2.88 -7.50
N ARG A 54 4.14 1.89 -6.63
CA ARG A 54 3.96 2.10 -5.19
C ARG A 54 5.28 1.86 -4.46
N ILE A 55 5.77 2.86 -3.74
CA ILE A 55 6.89 2.69 -2.82
C ILE A 55 6.33 2.11 -1.52
N ASP A 56 6.70 0.87 -1.21
CA ASP A 56 6.35 0.24 0.07
C ASP A 56 7.19 0.87 1.20
N MET A 57 6.57 1.10 2.36
CA MET A 57 7.26 1.59 3.55
C MET A 57 7.93 0.43 4.29
N GLU A 58 9.15 0.65 4.70
CA GLU A 58 9.94 -0.30 5.47
C GLU A 58 10.01 0.13 6.95
N ASP A 59 11.10 -0.12 7.66
CA ASP A 59 11.20 0.24 9.07
C ASP A 59 11.36 1.75 9.30
N SER A 60 11.25 2.17 10.56
CA SER A 60 11.28 3.59 10.93
C SER A 60 12.62 4.28 10.66
N ALA A 61 13.71 3.52 10.59
CA ALA A 61 15.06 4.08 10.36
C ALA A 61 15.18 4.73 8.98
N ILE A 62 14.47 4.19 7.97
CA ILE A 62 14.51 4.69 6.60
C ILE A 62 13.22 5.41 6.17
N THR A 63 12.24 5.57 7.07
CA THR A 63 10.97 6.23 6.76
C THR A 63 11.17 7.66 6.22
N GLN A 64 12.01 8.47 6.88
CA GLN A 64 12.26 9.84 6.42
C GLN A 64 12.94 9.86 5.07
N GLN A 65 13.96 9.05 4.87
CA GLN A 65 14.68 8.97 3.60
C GLN A 65 13.76 8.51 2.45
N THR A 66 12.81 7.62 2.73
CA THR A 66 11.79 7.19 1.75
C THR A 66 10.88 8.35 1.34
N LEU A 67 10.46 9.19 2.28
CA LEU A 67 9.67 10.40 1.99
C LEU A 67 10.48 11.45 1.21
N ASP A 68 11.74 11.65 1.57
CA ASP A 68 12.63 12.60 0.89
C ASP A 68 12.87 12.20 -0.59
N ILE A 69 13.01 10.89 -0.86
CA ILE A 69 13.11 10.36 -2.23
C ILE A 69 11.81 10.61 -3.01
N LEU A 70 10.65 10.39 -2.41
CA LEU A 70 9.37 10.68 -3.06
C LEU A 70 9.24 12.17 -3.39
N GLU A 71 9.62 13.06 -2.48
CA GLU A 71 9.61 14.50 -2.70
C GLU A 71 10.56 14.90 -3.85
N ALA A 72 11.77 14.33 -3.87
CA ALA A 72 12.73 14.56 -4.96
C ALA A 72 12.19 14.12 -6.33
N LEU A 73 11.46 13.01 -6.41
CA LEU A 73 10.79 12.55 -7.63
C LEU A 73 9.68 13.50 -8.07
N CYS A 74 8.87 14.00 -7.14
CA CYS A 74 7.85 15.00 -7.44
C CYS A 74 8.45 16.28 -8.03
N GLN A 75 9.53 16.78 -7.43
CA GLN A 75 10.27 17.95 -7.93
C GLN A 75 10.86 17.73 -9.34
N ARG A 76 11.14 16.48 -9.71
CA ARG A 76 11.57 16.07 -11.06
C ARG A 76 10.40 15.82 -12.03
N GLY A 77 9.15 16.03 -11.58
CA GLY A 77 7.95 15.93 -12.41
C GLY A 77 7.31 14.54 -12.50
N TYR A 78 7.77 13.55 -11.71
CA TYR A 78 7.14 12.25 -11.67
C TYR A 78 5.81 12.29 -10.90
N ASN A 79 4.72 11.85 -11.53
CA ASN A 79 3.36 11.82 -10.97
C ASN A 79 2.74 10.41 -10.95
N ASN A 80 3.45 9.42 -11.52
CA ASN A 80 3.04 8.02 -11.57
C ASN A 80 3.62 7.19 -10.42
N VAL A 81 3.82 7.83 -9.28
CA VAL A 81 4.36 7.24 -8.06
C VAL A 81 3.49 7.58 -6.85
N GLY A 82 3.49 6.70 -5.85
CA GLY A 82 2.86 6.94 -4.55
C GLY A 82 3.53 6.12 -3.46
N ILE A 83 3.09 6.30 -2.22
CA ILE A 83 3.79 5.80 -1.05
C ILE A 83 2.87 5.02 -0.12
N VAL A 84 3.46 4.24 0.77
CA VAL A 84 2.77 3.58 1.89
C VAL A 84 3.03 4.35 3.18
N ILE A 85 1.98 4.56 3.97
CA ILE A 85 2.06 5.09 5.33
C ILE A 85 1.58 4.03 6.32
N GLN A 86 2.30 3.91 7.43
CA GLN A 86 2.05 2.93 8.48
C GLN A 86 1.43 3.60 9.71
N ALA A 87 0.16 3.31 9.99
CA ALA A 87 -0.61 3.98 11.04
C ALA A 87 -0.09 3.76 12.46
N TYR A 88 0.75 2.75 12.69
CA TYR A 88 1.32 2.52 14.02
C TYR A 88 2.40 3.55 14.41
N LEU A 89 2.99 4.29 13.46
CA LEU A 89 3.97 5.33 13.74
C LEU A 89 3.28 6.61 14.21
N TYR A 90 3.81 7.27 15.23
CA TYR A 90 3.28 8.54 15.75
C TYR A 90 3.27 9.65 14.68
N ARG A 91 4.19 9.61 13.73
CA ARG A 91 4.33 10.61 12.68
C ARG A 91 3.30 10.53 11.56
N SER A 92 2.56 9.42 11.44
CA SER A 92 1.73 9.09 10.27
C SER A 92 0.70 10.15 9.90
N GLU A 93 0.06 10.81 10.87
CA GLU A 93 -0.89 11.89 10.60
C GLU A 93 -0.20 13.13 9.99
N ALA A 94 1.00 13.49 10.48
CA ALA A 94 1.77 14.61 9.94
C ALA A 94 2.27 14.32 8.52
N ASP A 95 2.75 13.10 8.29
CA ASP A 95 3.19 12.65 6.97
C ASP A 95 2.05 12.67 5.95
N ILE A 96 0.87 12.15 6.32
CA ILE A 96 -0.32 12.18 5.44
C ILE A 96 -0.72 13.61 5.10
N ARG A 97 -0.70 14.53 6.06
CA ARG A 97 -1.04 15.94 5.79
C ARG A 97 -0.15 16.53 4.71
N LYS A 98 1.17 16.35 4.84
CA LYS A 98 2.15 16.83 3.83
C LYS A 98 1.92 16.17 2.47
N LEU A 99 1.70 14.86 2.43
CA LEU A 99 1.46 14.12 1.19
C LEU A 99 0.18 14.55 0.44
N LEU A 100 -0.84 14.98 1.19
CA LEU A 100 -2.10 15.46 0.60
C LEU A 100 -1.99 16.87 -0.01
N GLU A 101 -1.04 17.70 0.42
CA GLU A 101 -0.74 18.99 -0.19
C GLU A 101 -0.31 18.84 -1.65
N ASP A 102 0.45 17.77 -1.95
CA ASP A 102 0.93 17.42 -3.29
C ASP A 102 0.06 16.36 -4.00
N CYS A 103 -1.12 16.05 -3.47
CA CYS A 103 -2.08 15.08 -4.04
C CYS A 103 -1.51 13.66 -4.22
N PHE A 104 -0.54 13.25 -3.41
CA PHE A 104 0.03 11.91 -3.52
C PHE A 104 -0.99 10.81 -3.24
N LYS A 105 -0.89 9.72 -3.99
CA LYS A 105 -1.65 8.50 -3.76
C LYS A 105 -1.03 7.70 -2.63
N VAL A 106 -1.78 7.49 -1.55
CA VAL A 106 -1.29 6.89 -0.31
C VAL A 106 -1.95 5.54 -0.07
N ARG A 107 -1.13 4.50 0.15
CA ARG A 107 -1.58 3.24 0.76
C ARG A 107 -1.42 3.34 2.27
N LEU A 108 -2.52 3.26 3.00
CA LEU A 108 -2.52 3.21 4.46
C LEU A 108 -2.54 1.75 4.93
N CYS A 109 -1.57 1.35 5.74
CA CYS A 109 -1.57 0.07 6.46
C CYS A 109 -1.38 0.29 7.97
N LYS A 110 -1.60 -0.75 8.79
CA LYS A 110 -1.36 -0.65 10.24
C LYS A 110 0.12 -0.53 10.57
N GLY A 111 0.95 -1.28 9.89
CA GLY A 111 2.39 -1.44 10.14
C GLY A 111 2.71 -2.88 10.52
N ALA A 112 3.93 -3.34 10.17
CA ALA A 112 4.32 -4.73 10.32
C ALA A 112 5.72 -4.93 10.95
N TYR A 113 6.47 -3.86 11.14
CA TYR A 113 7.80 -3.93 11.74
C TYR A 113 7.73 -3.81 13.26
N LYS A 114 8.73 -4.36 13.93
CA LYS A 114 8.83 -4.28 15.40
C LYS A 114 9.55 -3.00 15.77
N GLU A 115 8.77 -1.96 16.06
CA GLU A 115 9.27 -0.64 16.41
C GLU A 115 9.22 -0.40 17.93
N PRO A 116 10.13 0.40 18.48
CA PRO A 116 10.12 0.75 19.90
C PRO A 116 8.96 1.70 20.25
N ALA A 117 8.52 1.67 21.52
CA ALA A 117 7.37 2.41 22.00
C ALA A 117 7.51 3.94 21.97
N ASN A 118 8.71 4.47 21.79
CA ASN A 118 8.95 5.91 21.59
C ASN A 118 8.74 6.36 20.12
N ILE A 119 8.54 5.43 19.20
CA ILE A 119 8.34 5.69 17.76
C ILE A 119 6.94 5.27 17.31
N ALA A 120 6.42 4.16 17.85
CA ALA A 120 5.16 3.57 17.44
C ALA A 120 4.22 3.27 18.63
N TYR A 121 2.92 3.24 18.35
CA TYR A 121 1.91 2.85 19.32
C TYR A 121 2.10 1.39 19.75
N PRO A 122 2.31 1.12 21.06
CA PRO A 122 2.55 -0.23 21.53
C PRO A 122 1.28 -1.09 21.63
N LYS A 123 0.11 -0.46 21.68
CA LYS A 123 -1.18 -1.13 21.83
C LYS A 123 -1.95 -1.12 20.52
N MET A 124 -2.43 -2.28 20.10
CA MET A 124 -3.20 -2.44 18.85
C MET A 124 -4.44 -1.52 18.80
N ARG A 125 -5.12 -1.29 19.94
CA ARG A 125 -6.25 -0.37 20.00
C ARG A 125 -5.87 1.06 19.58
N ASP A 126 -4.68 1.51 19.95
CA ASP A 126 -4.23 2.87 19.63
C ASP A 126 -3.78 2.94 18.15
N VAL A 127 -3.21 1.86 17.63
CA VAL A 127 -2.94 1.69 16.18
C VAL A 127 -4.25 1.72 15.37
N ASP A 128 -5.28 1.01 15.82
CA ASP A 128 -6.59 0.98 15.18
C ASP A 128 -7.25 2.37 15.16
N ASN A 129 -7.21 3.07 16.29
CA ASN A 129 -7.73 4.43 16.38
C ASN A 129 -6.97 5.39 15.46
N ASN A 130 -5.64 5.25 15.38
CA ASN A 130 -4.84 6.07 14.49
C ASN A 130 -5.06 5.72 13.01
N TYR A 131 -5.26 4.43 12.70
CA TYR A 131 -5.64 4.00 11.36
C TYR A 131 -6.93 4.68 10.90
N ASP A 132 -7.95 4.73 11.76
CA ASP A 132 -9.23 5.39 11.44
C ASP A 132 -9.06 6.90 11.22
N ARG A 133 -8.26 7.58 12.05
CA ARG A 133 -7.95 9.01 11.84
C ARG A 133 -7.23 9.24 10.52
N CYS A 134 -6.20 8.45 10.23
CA CYS A 134 -5.46 8.50 8.96
C CYS A 134 -6.37 8.22 7.75
N ALA A 135 -7.25 7.23 7.85
CA ALA A 135 -8.22 6.91 6.80
C ALA A 135 -9.18 8.09 6.55
N ALA A 136 -9.71 8.71 7.62
CA ALA A 136 -10.54 9.91 7.51
C ALA A 136 -9.81 11.08 6.86
N MET A 137 -8.52 11.30 7.18
CA MET A 137 -7.69 12.34 6.55
C MET A 137 -7.53 12.08 5.05
N LEU A 138 -7.25 10.84 4.64
CA LEU A 138 -7.10 10.47 3.22
C LEU A 138 -8.41 10.61 2.45
N ILE A 139 -9.54 10.24 3.05
CA ILE A 139 -10.88 10.39 2.46
C ILE A 139 -11.21 11.88 2.27
N ASN A 140 -10.98 12.72 3.28
CA ASN A 140 -11.17 14.16 3.16
C ASN A 140 -10.21 14.78 2.14
N GLY A 141 -8.95 14.34 2.12
CA GLY A 141 -7.97 14.76 1.12
C GLY A 141 -8.39 14.43 -0.31
N ALA A 142 -9.00 13.26 -0.54
CA ALA A 142 -9.55 12.91 -1.84
C ALA A 142 -10.67 13.86 -2.26
N LEU A 143 -11.58 14.24 -1.34
CA LEU A 143 -12.63 15.22 -1.60
C LEU A 143 -12.06 16.60 -1.95
N THR A 144 -11.11 17.09 -1.18
CA THR A 144 -10.46 18.39 -1.40
C THR A 144 -9.74 18.43 -2.75
N ASN A 145 -9.20 17.30 -3.20
CA ASN A 145 -8.47 17.16 -4.45
C ASN A 145 -9.37 16.71 -5.64
N GLY A 146 -10.68 16.92 -5.56
CA GLY A 146 -11.61 16.68 -6.67
C GLY A 146 -11.95 15.21 -6.93
N CYS A 147 -11.82 14.35 -5.92
CA CYS A 147 -12.18 12.92 -5.97
C CYS A 147 -11.51 12.16 -7.13
N PRO A 148 -10.18 12.15 -7.24
CA PRO A 148 -9.52 11.42 -8.31
C PRO A 148 -9.85 9.93 -8.22
N LYS A 149 -10.33 9.39 -9.34
CA LYS A 149 -10.75 7.99 -9.46
C LYS A 149 -9.59 7.12 -9.95
N GLU A 150 -9.79 5.82 -9.90
CA GLU A 150 -8.93 4.86 -10.60
C GLU A 150 -8.92 5.16 -12.11
N SER A 151 -7.78 4.99 -12.79
CA SER A 151 -7.70 5.09 -14.24
C SER A 151 -8.57 4.04 -14.93
N ALA A 152 -9.01 4.30 -16.17
CA ALA A 152 -9.90 3.41 -16.90
C ALA A 152 -9.33 2.00 -17.09
N ASP A 153 -8.00 1.88 -17.19
CA ASP A 153 -7.27 0.62 -17.27
C ASP A 153 -6.97 0.00 -15.89
N GLY A 154 -7.32 0.66 -14.80
CA GLY A 154 -7.13 0.18 -13.43
C GLY A 154 -5.70 0.18 -12.93
N LYS A 155 -4.76 0.77 -13.66
CA LYS A 155 -3.33 0.77 -13.29
C LYS A 155 -2.99 1.87 -12.29
N ILE A 156 -3.61 3.05 -12.41
CA ILE A 156 -3.39 4.19 -11.52
C ILE A 156 -4.49 4.24 -10.46
N PRO A 157 -4.14 4.10 -9.16
CA PRO A 157 -5.13 4.06 -8.08
C PRO A 157 -5.68 5.45 -7.72
N PRO A 158 -6.82 5.54 -7.01
CA PRO A 158 -7.26 6.77 -6.35
C PRO A 158 -6.30 7.19 -5.23
N ILE A 159 -6.55 8.36 -4.59
CA ILE A 159 -5.72 8.85 -3.48
C ILE A 159 -5.72 7.87 -2.30
N PRO A 160 -6.88 7.51 -1.69
CA PRO A 160 -6.89 6.58 -0.56
C PRO A 160 -6.86 5.13 -1.02
N GLY A 161 -5.78 4.44 -0.69
CA GLY A 161 -5.69 2.99 -0.73
C GLY A 161 -5.69 2.44 0.70
N LEU A 162 -6.76 1.80 1.16
CA LEU A 162 -6.94 1.33 2.52
C LEU A 162 -6.56 -0.14 2.65
N ALA A 163 -5.31 -0.40 3.08
CA ALA A 163 -4.74 -1.74 3.15
C ALA A 163 -5.03 -2.40 4.50
N THR A 164 -6.08 -3.18 4.56
CA THR A 164 -6.49 -3.90 5.78
C THR A 164 -7.37 -5.10 5.49
N HIS A 165 -7.31 -6.12 6.37
CA HIS A 165 -8.24 -7.26 6.41
C HIS A 165 -9.20 -7.17 7.61
N ASP A 166 -9.14 -6.07 8.38
CA ASP A 166 -9.94 -5.85 9.56
C ASP A 166 -11.32 -5.30 9.18
N PRO A 167 -12.42 -6.05 9.40
CA PRO A 167 -13.75 -5.60 9.02
C PRO A 167 -14.14 -4.28 9.70
N LYS A 168 -13.69 -4.05 10.94
CA LYS A 168 -14.04 -2.81 11.68
C LYS A 168 -13.42 -1.57 11.02
N ARG A 169 -12.21 -1.69 10.51
CA ARG A 169 -11.53 -0.57 9.80
C ARG A 169 -12.16 -0.33 8.43
N ILE A 170 -12.58 -1.40 7.76
CA ILE A 170 -13.32 -1.33 6.50
C ILE A 170 -14.67 -0.66 6.71
N ASP A 171 -15.44 -1.10 7.71
CA ASP A 171 -16.75 -0.53 8.02
C ASP A 171 -16.65 0.94 8.43
N PHE A 172 -15.64 1.30 9.25
CA PHE A 172 -15.37 2.70 9.58
C PHE A 172 -15.15 3.54 8.30
N ALA A 173 -14.28 3.08 7.40
CA ALA A 173 -13.96 3.82 6.19
C ALA A 173 -15.18 3.97 5.26
N LYS A 174 -16.00 2.92 5.12
CA LYS A 174 -17.25 2.94 4.33
C LYS A 174 -18.23 3.96 4.89
N VAL A 175 -18.52 3.90 6.20
CA VAL A 175 -19.45 4.80 6.88
C VAL A 175 -18.95 6.24 6.82
N TYR A 176 -17.65 6.46 7.02
CA TYR A 176 -17.08 7.79 6.96
C TYR A 176 -17.13 8.37 5.55
N ALA A 177 -16.74 7.60 4.53
CA ALA A 177 -16.80 8.02 3.13
C ALA A 177 -18.23 8.38 2.69
N GLU A 178 -19.21 7.57 3.06
CA GLU A 178 -20.63 7.85 2.80
C GLU A 178 -21.09 9.14 3.49
N LYS A 179 -20.74 9.30 4.76
CA LYS A 179 -21.08 10.50 5.55
C LYS A 179 -20.58 11.80 4.93
N VAL A 180 -19.36 11.79 4.38
CA VAL A 180 -18.74 12.98 3.79
C VAL A 180 -18.96 13.09 2.27
N GLY A 181 -19.62 12.10 1.64
CA GLY A 181 -19.97 12.11 0.23
C GLY A 181 -18.83 11.71 -0.73
N LEU A 182 -17.82 10.95 -0.27
CA LEU A 182 -16.79 10.43 -1.16
C LEU A 182 -17.38 9.26 -2.01
N PRO A 183 -17.32 9.32 -3.36
CA PRO A 183 -17.74 8.22 -4.21
C PRO A 183 -16.95 6.93 -3.97
N LYS A 184 -17.60 5.77 -4.10
CA LYS A 184 -16.97 4.46 -3.87
C LYS A 184 -15.79 4.18 -4.79
N ASP A 185 -15.82 4.71 -6.01
CA ASP A 185 -14.75 4.60 -7.02
C ASP A 185 -13.61 5.62 -6.86
N ALA A 186 -13.70 6.50 -5.85
CA ALA A 186 -12.63 7.43 -5.46
C ALA A 186 -11.79 6.92 -4.28
N MET A 187 -11.98 5.67 -3.85
CA MET A 187 -11.16 4.97 -2.85
C MET A 187 -11.04 3.49 -3.20
N GLU A 188 -9.96 2.85 -2.77
CA GLU A 188 -9.82 1.41 -2.95
C GLU A 188 -9.44 0.70 -1.64
N PHE A 189 -9.97 -0.50 -1.44
CA PHE A 189 -9.50 -1.42 -0.40
C PHE A 189 -8.40 -2.31 -0.97
N GLN A 190 -7.37 -2.56 -0.16
CA GLN A 190 -6.21 -3.36 -0.58
C GLN A 190 -6.03 -4.54 0.36
N MET A 191 -5.90 -5.73 -0.20
CA MET A 191 -5.79 -6.97 0.56
C MET A 191 -4.73 -7.89 -0.02
N LEU A 192 -4.16 -8.73 0.82
CA LEU A 192 -3.16 -9.71 0.40
C LEU A 192 -3.84 -10.87 -0.35
N ASN A 193 -3.15 -11.38 -1.36
CA ASN A 193 -3.59 -12.56 -2.09
C ASN A 193 -3.78 -13.77 -1.15
N GLY A 194 -4.88 -14.49 -1.34
CA GLY A 194 -5.24 -15.65 -0.53
C GLY A 194 -5.77 -15.35 0.88
N ILE A 195 -5.90 -14.07 1.26
CA ILE A 195 -6.39 -13.66 2.59
C ILE A 195 -7.76 -13.01 2.47
N ARG A 196 -8.77 -13.55 3.21
CA ARG A 196 -10.14 -13.01 3.28
C ARG A 196 -10.75 -12.78 1.89
N ARG A 197 -10.70 -13.79 1.04
CA ARG A 197 -11.31 -13.76 -0.30
C ARG A 197 -12.81 -13.48 -0.23
N ASP A 198 -13.49 -14.00 0.79
CA ASP A 198 -14.87 -13.69 1.13
C ASP A 198 -15.15 -12.19 1.19
N LEU A 199 -14.28 -11.46 1.90
CA LEU A 199 -14.40 -10.02 2.09
C LEU A 199 -14.03 -9.23 0.82
N GLN A 200 -13.05 -9.70 0.04
CA GLN A 200 -12.73 -9.11 -1.26
C GLN A 200 -13.94 -9.16 -2.21
N GLU A 201 -14.56 -10.33 -2.34
CA GLU A 201 -15.73 -10.55 -3.19
C GLU A 201 -16.95 -9.74 -2.70
N GLN A 202 -17.13 -9.63 -1.38
CA GLN A 202 -18.19 -8.81 -0.79
C GLN A 202 -18.03 -7.33 -1.16
N LEU A 203 -16.83 -6.76 -0.99
CA LEU A 203 -16.56 -5.36 -1.29
C LEU A 203 -16.76 -5.04 -2.78
N VAL A 204 -16.32 -5.92 -3.67
CA VAL A 204 -16.58 -5.78 -5.11
C VAL A 204 -18.08 -5.79 -5.42
N LYS A 205 -18.86 -6.71 -4.80
CA LYS A 205 -20.32 -6.74 -4.95
C LYS A 205 -21.01 -5.47 -4.42
N GLU A 206 -20.42 -4.85 -3.41
CA GLU A 206 -20.90 -3.57 -2.86
C GLU A 206 -20.50 -2.36 -3.73
N GLY A 207 -19.69 -2.56 -4.78
CA GLY A 207 -19.27 -1.54 -5.74
C GLY A 207 -18.01 -0.76 -5.34
N TYR A 208 -17.22 -1.30 -4.42
CA TYR A 208 -15.91 -0.72 -4.07
C TYR A 208 -14.79 -1.27 -4.97
N LEU A 209 -13.76 -0.46 -5.18
CA LEU A 209 -12.52 -0.93 -5.79
C LEU A 209 -11.76 -1.81 -4.80
N VAL A 210 -11.28 -2.96 -5.27
CA VAL A 210 -10.46 -3.89 -4.49
C VAL A 210 -9.20 -4.24 -5.24
N ARG A 211 -8.05 -3.96 -4.66
CA ARG A 211 -6.75 -4.33 -5.20
C ARG A 211 -6.14 -5.47 -4.39
N VAL A 212 -5.75 -6.53 -5.09
CA VAL A 212 -5.11 -7.69 -4.48
C VAL A 212 -3.59 -7.56 -4.60
N TYR A 213 -2.90 -7.50 -3.46
CA TYR A 213 -1.44 -7.49 -3.41
C TYR A 213 -0.91 -8.92 -3.59
N VAL A 214 -0.22 -9.15 -4.71
CA VAL A 214 0.38 -10.44 -5.06
C VAL A 214 1.89 -10.32 -4.93
N PRO A 215 2.54 -11.07 -4.03
CA PRO A 215 4.00 -11.12 -3.96
C PRO A 215 4.56 -11.76 -5.24
N TYR A 216 5.59 -11.15 -5.79
CA TYR A 216 6.28 -11.62 -6.98
C TYR A 216 7.78 -11.78 -6.69
N GLY A 217 8.38 -12.85 -7.21
CA GLY A 217 9.81 -13.12 -7.06
C GLY A 217 10.09 -14.50 -6.45
N THR A 218 11.38 -14.83 -6.33
CA THR A 218 11.88 -16.11 -5.84
C THR A 218 11.96 -16.20 -4.32
N GLU A 219 12.05 -15.06 -3.63
CA GLU A 219 12.19 -14.95 -2.16
C GLU A 219 10.83 -15.06 -1.43
N TRP A 220 10.04 -16.10 -1.76
CA TRP A 220 8.71 -16.31 -1.22
C TRP A 220 8.69 -16.78 0.24
N TYR A 221 9.75 -17.44 0.71
CA TYR A 221 9.78 -18.09 2.04
C TYR A 221 9.65 -17.10 3.19
N PRO A 222 10.41 -15.98 3.27
CA PRO A 222 10.24 -14.99 4.33
C PRO A 222 8.85 -14.34 4.33
N TYR A 223 8.26 -14.14 3.16
CA TYR A 223 6.88 -13.65 3.03
C TYR A 223 5.88 -14.66 3.61
N PHE A 224 6.00 -15.93 3.23
CA PHE A 224 5.15 -17.01 3.69
C PHE A 224 5.22 -17.20 5.21
N MET A 225 6.42 -17.16 5.80
CA MET A 225 6.62 -17.27 7.25
C MET A 225 5.97 -16.13 8.02
N ARG A 226 6.03 -14.89 7.52
CA ARG A 226 5.31 -13.77 8.14
C ARG A 226 3.79 -13.98 8.10
N ARG A 227 3.23 -14.50 7.01
CA ARG A 227 1.80 -14.82 6.89
C ARG A 227 1.37 -15.93 7.85
N LEU A 228 2.21 -16.93 8.06
CA LEU A 228 1.94 -17.98 9.06
C LEU A 228 1.96 -17.43 10.50
N ALA A 229 2.92 -16.57 10.82
CA ALA A 229 3.03 -15.97 12.14
C ALA A 229 1.84 -15.06 12.50
N GLU A 230 1.23 -14.40 11.51
CA GLU A 230 0.04 -13.55 11.71
C GLU A 230 -1.25 -14.35 11.96
N ARG A 231 -1.26 -15.66 11.67
CA ARG A 231 -2.42 -16.54 11.86
C ARG A 231 -2.03 -17.89 12.49
N PRO A 232 -1.91 -17.96 13.82
CA PRO A 232 -1.63 -19.22 14.51
C PRO A 232 -2.61 -20.35 14.19
N ALA A 233 -3.88 -20.02 13.88
CA ALA A 233 -4.88 -20.99 13.45
C ALA A 233 -4.53 -21.69 12.12
N ASN A 234 -3.85 -20.98 11.19
CA ASN A 234 -3.38 -21.58 9.96
C ASN A 234 -2.20 -22.53 10.20
N LEU A 235 -1.36 -22.23 11.19
CA LEU A 235 -0.27 -23.10 11.61
C LEU A 235 -0.82 -24.46 12.07
N TRP A 236 -1.91 -24.47 12.85
CA TRP A 236 -2.57 -25.69 13.30
C TRP A 236 -3.17 -26.50 12.15
N PHE A 237 -3.73 -25.86 11.16
CA PHE A 237 -4.25 -26.52 9.95
C PHE A 237 -3.12 -27.23 9.16
N PHE A 238 -1.99 -26.57 8.96
CA PHE A 238 -0.83 -27.17 8.29
C PHE A 238 -0.21 -28.31 9.12
N VAL A 239 -0.02 -28.11 10.41
CA VAL A 239 0.52 -29.13 11.32
C VAL A 239 -0.43 -30.33 11.41
N SER A 240 -1.74 -30.13 11.54
CA SER A 240 -2.72 -31.21 11.61
C SER A 240 -2.83 -32.01 10.31
N ASN A 241 -2.65 -31.37 9.15
CA ASN A 241 -2.65 -32.07 7.85
C ASN A 241 -1.33 -32.81 7.57
N PHE A 242 -0.22 -32.37 8.15
CA PHE A 242 1.07 -33.07 8.02
C PHE A 242 1.10 -34.40 8.80
N PHE A 243 0.31 -34.51 9.87
CA PHE A 243 0.16 -35.72 10.69
C PHE A 243 -1.05 -36.60 10.31
N ARG A 244 -1.86 -36.18 9.36
CA ARG A 244 -2.90 -37.01 8.72
C ARG A 244 -2.32 -37.67 7.46
N LYS A 245 -1.62 -38.78 7.71
CA LYS A 245 -1.40 -39.82 6.69
C LYS A 245 -2.40 -40.94 6.94
#